data_59d1489cd697689a6e0303c10f16d899
#
_entry.id   59d1489cd697689a6e0303c10f16d899
#
_cell.length_a   1.000
_cell.length_b   1.000
_cell.length_c   1.000
_cell.angle_alpha   90.00
_cell.angle_beta   90.00
_cell.angle_gamma   90.00
#
_symmetry.space_group_name_H-M   'P 1'
#
loop_
_entity.id
_entity.type
_entity.pdbx_description
1 polymer ?
#
loop_
_entity_poly.entity_id
_entity_poly.type
_entity_poly.pdbx_seq_one_letter_code
_entity_poly.pdbx_strand_id
1 'polypeptide(L)'
;MKPIRSAGFVLALTTLALGACSSGNEHGTAADAPAQSSQWLAVARGKVAVEGGMVMVAARTDGVVESVAVKQGDVVKQGQILAMLDARAAKIAVASAKAGIEQAKAQLTDLQVSLKQAEQRAPRIAAAAKAGAATGESADQARATVASLKAKQAAAQADLDATQQKAAAAKLDLDATTLRAPVAGAIVMRHLAIGQSVSASSGQPLFELLPDRPHIVQAQLDVDAASAIHAGMQAEVVRDSGAGPVYRATVLWVGQVLQPAGLTQDPLERALANDVDLTLELAPIMQTEAPLRIGQRVLVRFPKRRP
;
A
#
# COMPACT_ATOMS: atom_id res chain seq x y z
N MET A 1 39.83 52.81 5.28
CA MET A 1 41.00 53.29 6.04
C MET A 1 41.75 52.07 6.54
N LYS A 2 42.82 51.76 5.88
CA LYS A 2 44.24 51.45 6.22
C LYS A 2 44.56 51.10 7.69
N PRO A 3 45.74 50.41 7.99
CA PRO A 3 46.64 49.54 7.22
C PRO A 3 47.19 48.34 8.02
N ILE A 4 47.67 47.21 7.36
CA ILE A 4 49.05 46.81 7.05
C ILE A 4 50.06 46.81 8.23
N ARG A 5 50.72 45.65 8.41
CA ARG A 5 52.17 45.41 8.68
C ARG A 5 52.37 43.90 8.88
N SER A 6 52.99 43.12 8.03
CA SER A 6 54.36 43.00 7.43
C SER A 6 55.47 42.57 8.42
N ALA A 7 56.27 41.65 7.93
CA ALA A 7 57.67 41.25 8.24
C ALA A 7 57.81 40.07 9.19
N GLY A 8 58.63 39.06 8.98
CA GLY A 8 59.76 38.87 8.08
C GLY A 8 60.36 37.49 8.29
N PHE A 9 60.72 36.83 7.28
CA PHE A 9 62.03 36.45 6.83
C PHE A 9 63.00 35.94 7.93
N VAL A 10 63.36 34.64 7.93
CA VAL A 10 64.73 34.13 8.14
C VAL A 10 64.90 32.81 7.37
N LEU A 11 65.83 32.87 6.46
CA LEU A 11 66.47 31.85 5.63
C LEU A 11 67.58 31.20 6.42
N ALA A 12 67.64 29.89 6.55
CA ALA A 12 68.85 29.19 6.95
C ALA A 12 69.10 27.95 6.10
N LEU A 13 70.08 28.08 5.27
CA LEU A 13 70.63 27.08 4.37
C LEU A 13 71.82 26.42 5.09
N THR A 14 71.87 25.08 5.22
CA THR A 14 73.14 24.31 5.39
C THR A 14 72.94 22.86 4.93
N THR A 15 73.54 22.53 3.81
CA THR A 15 74.60 21.55 3.45
C THR A 15 74.33 20.08 3.72
N LEU A 16 74.06 19.36 2.66
CA LEU A 16 74.84 18.37 1.91
C LEU A 16 75.65 17.37 2.75
N ALA A 17 75.25 16.09 2.79
CA ALA A 17 76.19 14.97 2.91
C ALA A 17 75.63 13.78 2.07
N LEU A 18 76.37 13.46 1.02
CA LEU A 18 76.28 12.23 0.26
C LEU A 18 76.76 11.06 1.14
N GLY A 19 76.03 9.99 1.18
CA GLY A 19 76.43 8.67 1.67
C GLY A 19 75.87 7.61 0.75
N ALA A 20 76.79 7.04 -0.05
CA ALA A 20 76.48 6.01 -1.04
C ALA A 20 76.45 4.61 -0.42
N CYS A 21 75.78 3.71 -1.12
CA CYS A 21 75.87 2.25 -1.14
C CYS A 21 75.30 1.45 0.04
N SER A 22 74.21 0.71 -0.21
CA SER A 22 74.36 -0.75 -0.29
C SER A 22 73.04 -1.39 -0.83
N SER A 23 73.21 -2.13 -1.92
CA SER A 23 72.23 -3.06 -2.48
C SER A 23 71.84 -4.15 -1.45
N GLY A 24 70.60 -4.16 -1.10
CA GLY A 24 69.97 -5.24 -0.36
C GLY A 24 68.62 -5.54 -1.00
N ASN A 25 68.61 -6.47 -1.94
CA ASN A 25 67.42 -7.00 -2.57
C ASN A 25 66.74 -7.96 -1.57
N GLU A 26 65.97 -7.41 -0.66
CA GLU A 26 65.04 -8.24 0.14
C GLU A 26 63.67 -8.15 -0.50
N HIS A 27 63.36 -9.18 -1.33
CA HIS A 27 62.02 -9.57 -1.61
C HIS A 27 61.34 -9.91 -0.25
N GLY A 28 60.77 -8.89 0.40
CA GLY A 28 59.78 -9.08 1.43
C GLY A 28 58.62 -9.80 0.81
N THR A 29 58.63 -11.12 0.93
CA THR A 29 57.46 -11.95 0.79
C THR A 29 56.38 -11.31 1.70
N ALA A 30 55.43 -10.64 1.08
CA ALA A 30 54.18 -10.31 1.76
C ALA A 30 53.68 -11.64 2.32
N ALA A 31 53.83 -11.79 3.65
CA ALA A 31 53.25 -12.90 4.35
C ALA A 31 51.74 -12.85 4.01
N ASP A 32 51.30 -13.83 3.22
CA ASP A 32 49.91 -14.15 3.06
C ASP A 32 49.31 -14.27 4.47
N ALA A 33 48.65 -13.21 4.90
CA ALA A 33 47.82 -13.30 6.07
C ALA A 33 46.86 -14.47 5.82
N PRO A 34 46.83 -15.47 6.71
CA PRO A 34 46.00 -16.65 6.47
C PRO A 34 44.58 -16.11 6.26
N ALA A 35 44.05 -16.34 5.07
CA ALA A 35 42.66 -16.10 4.75
C ALA A 35 41.84 -16.81 5.85
N GLN A 36 41.37 -16.06 6.83
CA GLN A 36 40.51 -16.62 7.88
C GLN A 36 39.35 -17.25 7.14
N SER A 37 39.37 -18.60 7.07
CA SER A 37 38.29 -19.36 6.45
C SER A 37 37.00 -18.87 7.09
N SER A 38 36.21 -18.12 6.36
CA SER A 38 35.01 -17.48 6.90
C SER A 38 34.13 -18.59 7.47
N GLN A 39 33.76 -18.45 8.72
CA GLN A 39 32.91 -19.37 9.46
C GLN A 39 31.53 -19.52 8.80
N TRP A 40 31.26 -18.63 7.85
CA TRP A 40 29.99 -18.47 7.19
C TRP A 40 30.10 -18.92 5.72
N LEU A 41 29.04 -19.58 5.23
CA LEU A 41 28.87 -19.90 3.82
C LEU A 41 28.68 -18.61 3.00
N ALA A 42 27.85 -17.72 3.52
CA ALA A 42 27.56 -16.42 2.92
C ALA A 42 27.13 -15.42 4.02
N VAL A 43 27.29 -14.13 3.70
CA VAL A 43 26.78 -13.03 4.56
C VAL A 43 26.07 -12.04 3.65
N ALA A 44 24.79 -11.78 3.97
CA ALA A 44 23.95 -10.83 3.25
C ALA A 44 23.67 -9.59 4.12
N ARG A 45 23.55 -8.44 3.49
CA ARG A 45 23.04 -7.23 4.14
C ARG A 45 21.52 -7.21 4.04
N GLY A 46 20.83 -6.92 5.14
CA GLY A 46 19.38 -6.94 5.17
C GLY A 46 18.77 -5.77 5.93
N LYS A 47 17.47 -5.64 5.76
CA LYS A 47 16.63 -4.68 6.47
C LYS A 47 15.42 -5.41 7.03
N VAL A 48 15.11 -5.16 8.29
CA VAL A 48 13.89 -5.71 8.90
C VAL A 48 12.66 -5.03 8.30
N ALA A 49 11.71 -5.82 7.89
CA ALA A 49 10.44 -5.38 7.32
C ALA A 49 9.27 -6.18 7.96
N VAL A 50 8.07 -5.86 7.59
CA VAL A 50 6.87 -6.64 7.90
C VAL A 50 6.36 -7.28 6.61
N GLU A 51 5.78 -8.45 6.71
CA GLU A 51 5.19 -9.13 5.55
C GLU A 51 4.12 -8.26 4.87
N GLY A 52 4.28 -8.02 3.55
CA GLY A 52 3.41 -7.13 2.78
C GLY A 52 3.70 -5.64 2.95
N GLY A 53 4.70 -5.25 3.75
CA GLY A 53 5.09 -3.85 3.94
C GLY A 53 4.16 -3.05 4.85
N MET A 54 4.44 -1.76 5.02
CA MET A 54 3.55 -0.82 5.72
C MET A 54 2.35 -0.47 4.84
N VAL A 55 1.20 -0.31 5.46
CA VAL A 55 -0.05 0.03 4.77
C VAL A 55 -0.28 1.53 4.85
N MET A 56 -0.33 2.17 3.69
CA MET A 56 -0.59 3.60 3.56
C MET A 56 -2.09 3.83 3.34
N VAL A 57 -2.70 4.65 4.19
CA VAL A 57 -4.11 5.04 4.06
C VAL A 57 -4.18 6.47 3.54
N ALA A 58 -4.71 6.63 2.33
CA ALA A 58 -4.93 7.93 1.70
C ALA A 58 -6.42 8.30 1.71
N ALA A 59 -6.73 9.57 1.41
CA ALA A 59 -8.10 10.01 1.19
C ALA A 59 -8.68 9.34 -0.06
N ARG A 60 -9.94 8.94 0.00
CA ARG A 60 -10.70 8.38 -1.13
C ARG A 60 -11.57 9.43 -1.83
N THR A 61 -11.79 10.56 -1.16
CA THR A 61 -12.53 11.73 -1.64
C THR A 61 -11.90 12.99 -1.11
N ASP A 62 -12.13 14.10 -1.78
CA ASP A 62 -11.70 15.42 -1.34
C ASP A 62 -12.56 15.88 -0.17
N GLY A 63 -11.99 16.63 0.75
CA GLY A 63 -12.75 17.19 1.88
C GLY A 63 -11.87 17.82 2.94
N VAL A 64 -12.51 18.32 3.99
CA VAL A 64 -11.86 18.88 5.16
C VAL A 64 -11.98 17.89 6.31
N VAL A 65 -10.89 17.67 7.05
CA VAL A 65 -10.87 16.78 8.20
C VAL A 65 -11.71 17.37 9.33
N GLU A 66 -12.81 16.72 9.67
CA GLU A 66 -13.70 17.10 10.77
C GLU A 66 -13.20 16.58 12.12
N SER A 67 -12.74 15.34 12.15
CA SER A 67 -12.25 14.72 13.38
C SER A 67 -11.19 13.64 13.10
N VAL A 68 -10.34 13.42 14.10
CA VAL A 68 -9.30 12.36 14.08
C VAL A 68 -9.48 11.54 15.35
N ALA A 69 -9.76 10.25 15.17
CA ALA A 69 -10.12 9.34 16.28
C ALA A 69 -8.90 8.64 16.91
N VAL A 70 -7.73 8.69 16.25
CA VAL A 70 -6.53 7.94 16.65
C VAL A 70 -5.30 8.83 16.71
N LYS A 71 -4.30 8.39 17.49
CA LYS A 71 -3.00 9.03 17.63
C LYS A 71 -1.91 8.11 17.10
N GLN A 72 -0.73 8.68 16.85
CA GLN A 72 0.48 7.91 16.57
C GLN A 72 0.80 6.99 17.76
N GLY A 73 1.08 5.73 17.50
CA GLY A 73 1.32 4.68 18.48
C GLY A 73 0.07 3.87 18.87
N ASP A 74 -1.13 4.32 18.50
CA ASP A 74 -2.35 3.56 18.81
C ASP A 74 -2.42 2.26 18.01
N VAL A 75 -2.91 1.19 18.66
CA VAL A 75 -3.23 -0.08 18.00
C VAL A 75 -4.69 -0.05 17.54
N VAL A 76 -4.91 -0.35 16.28
CA VAL A 76 -6.23 -0.30 15.64
C VAL A 76 -6.63 -1.66 15.09
N LYS A 77 -7.94 -1.93 15.06
CA LYS A 77 -8.53 -3.12 14.42
C LYS A 77 -8.89 -2.81 12.97
N GLN A 78 -8.97 -3.84 12.14
CA GLN A 78 -9.50 -3.71 10.79
C GLN A 78 -10.92 -3.10 10.82
N GLY A 79 -11.19 -2.13 9.94
CA GLY A 79 -12.45 -1.39 9.86
C GLY A 79 -12.64 -0.28 10.90
N GLN A 80 -11.72 -0.14 11.89
CA GLN A 80 -11.79 0.93 12.88
C GLN A 80 -11.67 2.30 12.22
N ILE A 81 -12.48 3.26 12.68
CA ILE A 81 -12.44 4.63 12.18
C ILE A 81 -11.15 5.31 12.65
N LEU A 82 -10.42 5.89 11.70
CA LEU A 82 -9.19 6.65 11.93
C LEU A 82 -9.45 8.16 11.94
N ALA A 83 -10.23 8.62 10.96
CA ALA A 83 -10.62 10.03 10.83
C ALA A 83 -11.94 10.13 10.07
N MET A 84 -12.58 11.27 10.19
CA MET A 84 -13.80 11.62 9.46
C MET A 84 -13.60 12.95 8.75
N LEU A 85 -14.01 13.02 7.48
CA LEU A 85 -14.10 14.26 6.71
C LEU A 85 -15.49 14.86 6.89
N ASP A 86 -15.63 16.13 6.60
CA ASP A 86 -16.92 16.82 6.59
C ASP A 86 -17.88 16.12 5.60
N ALA A 87 -18.86 15.45 6.17
CA ALA A 87 -19.80 14.62 5.42
C ALA A 87 -21.14 15.33 5.12
N ARG A 88 -21.29 16.63 5.43
CA ARG A 88 -22.57 17.34 5.29
C ARG A 88 -23.10 17.30 3.87
N ALA A 89 -22.26 17.60 2.88
CA ALA A 89 -22.65 17.58 1.47
C ALA A 89 -23.03 16.15 1.01
N ALA A 90 -22.25 15.14 1.38
CA ALA A 90 -22.51 13.75 1.04
C ALA A 90 -23.81 13.23 1.69
N LYS A 91 -24.10 13.62 2.95
CA LYS A 91 -25.37 13.28 3.61
C LYS A 91 -26.59 13.87 2.89
N ILE A 92 -26.48 15.13 2.42
CA ILE A 92 -27.52 15.78 1.63
C ILE A 92 -27.72 15.05 0.30
N ALA A 93 -26.62 14.68 -0.40
CA ALA A 93 -26.69 13.94 -1.66
C ALA A 93 -27.39 12.58 -1.49
N VAL A 94 -27.10 11.84 -0.42
CA VAL A 94 -27.80 10.57 -0.08
C VAL A 94 -29.29 10.82 0.20
N ALA A 95 -29.64 11.86 0.94
CA ALA A 95 -31.03 12.20 1.23
C ALA A 95 -31.80 12.57 -0.04
N SER A 96 -31.21 13.38 -0.91
CA SER A 96 -31.78 13.75 -2.22
C SER A 96 -31.98 12.53 -3.13
N ALA A 97 -30.97 11.66 -3.22
CA ALA A 97 -31.08 10.44 -4.02
C ALA A 97 -32.16 9.47 -3.50
N LYS A 98 -32.34 9.36 -2.18
CA LYS A 98 -33.43 8.59 -1.57
C LYS A 98 -34.81 9.17 -1.92
N ALA A 99 -34.96 10.51 -1.88
CA ALA A 99 -36.20 11.16 -2.28
C ALA A 99 -36.54 10.87 -3.76
N GLY A 100 -35.52 10.87 -4.64
CA GLY A 100 -35.67 10.48 -6.04
C GLY A 100 -36.16 9.04 -6.22
N ILE A 101 -35.69 8.09 -5.40
CA ILE A 101 -36.20 6.70 -5.41
C ILE A 101 -37.70 6.66 -5.07
N GLU A 102 -38.13 7.38 -4.03
CA GLU A 102 -39.54 7.40 -3.64
C GLU A 102 -40.42 8.04 -4.71
N GLN A 103 -39.93 9.07 -5.40
CA GLN A 103 -40.63 9.66 -6.54
C GLN A 103 -40.76 8.67 -7.71
N ALA A 104 -39.69 7.96 -8.09
CA ALA A 104 -39.71 6.97 -9.16
C ALA A 104 -40.65 5.78 -8.82
N LYS A 105 -40.64 5.33 -7.56
CA LYS A 105 -41.60 4.32 -7.07
C LYS A 105 -43.05 4.75 -7.18
N ALA A 106 -43.35 5.99 -6.79
CA ALA A 106 -44.70 6.53 -6.87
C ALA A 106 -45.17 6.56 -8.33
N GLN A 107 -44.33 7.01 -9.27
CA GLN A 107 -44.62 7.03 -10.69
C GLN A 107 -44.83 5.62 -11.27
N LEU A 108 -43.98 4.64 -10.89
CA LEU A 108 -44.17 3.24 -11.29
C LEU A 108 -45.49 2.67 -10.77
N THR A 109 -45.85 2.97 -9.53
CA THR A 109 -47.12 2.53 -8.91
C THR A 109 -48.33 3.09 -9.65
N ASP A 110 -48.30 4.38 -10.03
CA ASP A 110 -49.38 5.02 -10.82
C ASP A 110 -49.57 4.32 -12.17
N LEU A 111 -48.44 4.06 -12.88
CA LEU A 111 -48.48 3.32 -14.14
C LEU A 111 -48.96 1.87 -13.98
N GLN A 112 -48.63 1.21 -12.89
CA GLN A 112 -49.14 -0.15 -12.59
C GLN A 112 -50.66 -0.15 -12.39
N VAL A 113 -51.19 0.82 -11.65
CA VAL A 113 -52.65 0.97 -11.45
C VAL A 113 -53.33 1.26 -12.80
N SER A 114 -52.78 2.18 -13.59
CA SER A 114 -53.32 2.54 -14.90
C SER A 114 -53.31 1.33 -15.87
N LEU A 115 -52.23 0.58 -15.90
CA LEU A 115 -52.12 -0.64 -16.70
C LEU A 115 -53.14 -1.70 -16.28
N LYS A 116 -53.29 -1.97 -14.97
CA LYS A 116 -54.24 -2.90 -14.47
C LYS A 116 -55.67 -2.55 -14.88
N GLN A 117 -56.02 -1.27 -14.81
CA GLN A 117 -57.35 -0.80 -15.29
C GLN A 117 -57.52 -1.02 -16.79
N ALA A 118 -56.53 -0.71 -17.63
CA ALA A 118 -56.55 -0.92 -19.05
C ALA A 118 -56.65 -2.40 -19.42
N GLU A 119 -55.90 -3.28 -18.71
CA GLU A 119 -55.97 -4.76 -18.89
C GLU A 119 -57.30 -5.35 -18.51
N GLN A 120 -58.04 -4.78 -17.56
CA GLN A 120 -59.41 -5.19 -17.23
C GLN A 120 -60.43 -4.68 -18.25
N ARG A 121 -60.21 -3.50 -18.82
CA ARG A 121 -61.14 -2.86 -19.79
C ARG A 121 -61.03 -3.48 -21.18
N ALA A 122 -59.83 -3.78 -21.66
CA ALA A 122 -59.60 -4.26 -23.01
C ALA A 122 -60.37 -5.53 -23.39
N PRO A 123 -60.42 -6.61 -22.56
CA PRO A 123 -61.19 -7.81 -22.88
C PRO A 123 -62.67 -7.54 -22.89
N ARG A 124 -63.21 -6.65 -22.03
CA ARG A 124 -64.61 -6.26 -22.04
C ARG A 124 -65.02 -5.60 -23.34
N ILE A 125 -64.20 -4.66 -23.84
CA ILE A 125 -64.42 -3.97 -25.16
C ILE A 125 -64.29 -4.99 -26.29
N ALA A 126 -63.31 -5.91 -26.24
CA ALA A 126 -63.17 -6.94 -27.26
C ALA A 126 -64.38 -7.92 -27.30
N ALA A 127 -64.94 -8.27 -26.15
CA ALA A 127 -66.16 -9.08 -26.08
C ALA A 127 -67.39 -8.33 -26.62
N ALA A 128 -67.55 -7.04 -26.29
CA ALA A 128 -68.61 -6.19 -26.82
C ALA A 128 -68.51 -6.02 -28.38
N ALA A 129 -67.32 -5.89 -28.90
CA ALA A 129 -67.07 -5.80 -30.34
C ALA A 129 -67.47 -7.11 -31.06
N LYS A 130 -67.15 -8.27 -30.46
CA LYS A 130 -67.55 -9.59 -30.98
C LYS A 130 -69.08 -9.77 -30.96
N ALA A 131 -69.78 -9.16 -30.01
CA ALA A 131 -71.24 -9.19 -29.88
C ALA A 131 -71.92 -8.10 -30.73
N GLY A 132 -71.19 -7.30 -31.53
CA GLY A 132 -71.75 -6.22 -32.34
C GLY A 132 -72.09 -4.96 -31.55
N ALA A 133 -71.82 -4.87 -30.26
CA ALA A 133 -72.12 -3.74 -29.38
C ALA A 133 -70.99 -2.71 -29.26
N ALA A 134 -69.85 -2.96 -29.93
CA ALA A 134 -68.72 -2.02 -30.07
C ALA A 134 -68.06 -2.21 -31.43
N THR A 135 -67.22 -1.23 -31.88
CA THR A 135 -66.50 -1.31 -33.15
C THR A 135 -65.20 -2.13 -32.96
N GLY A 136 -64.74 -2.76 -34.05
CA GLY A 136 -63.40 -3.42 -34.06
C GLY A 136 -62.27 -2.45 -33.74
N GLU A 137 -62.36 -1.21 -34.28
CA GLU A 137 -61.43 -0.13 -34.01
C GLU A 137 -61.31 0.19 -32.51
N SER A 138 -62.45 0.19 -31.76
CA SER A 138 -62.39 0.43 -30.31
C SER A 138 -61.69 -0.68 -29.55
N ALA A 139 -61.79 -1.94 -30.02
CA ALA A 139 -61.07 -3.06 -29.46
C ALA A 139 -59.56 -3.00 -29.75
N ASP A 140 -59.20 -2.56 -30.99
CA ASP A 140 -57.78 -2.35 -31.38
C ASP A 140 -57.15 -1.22 -30.58
N GLN A 141 -57.87 -0.11 -30.39
CA GLN A 141 -57.44 1.02 -29.57
C GLN A 141 -57.24 0.62 -28.10
N ALA A 142 -58.13 -0.22 -27.54
CA ALA A 142 -57.96 -0.72 -26.17
C ALA A 142 -56.72 -1.61 -26.03
N ARG A 143 -56.41 -2.45 -27.01
CA ARG A 143 -55.16 -3.24 -27.07
C ARG A 143 -53.92 -2.38 -27.20
N ALA A 144 -53.94 -1.39 -28.05
CA ALA A 144 -52.87 -0.43 -28.23
C ALA A 144 -52.59 0.37 -26.94
N THR A 145 -53.65 0.71 -26.18
CA THR A 145 -53.50 1.40 -24.88
C THR A 145 -52.78 0.49 -23.84
N VAL A 146 -53.13 -0.81 -23.76
CA VAL A 146 -52.43 -1.75 -22.92
C VAL A 146 -50.96 -1.90 -23.27
N ALA A 147 -50.66 -2.00 -24.58
CA ALA A 147 -49.29 -2.10 -25.08
C ALA A 147 -48.47 -0.84 -24.74
N SER A 148 -49.07 0.34 -24.93
CA SER A 148 -48.42 1.64 -24.58
C SER A 148 -48.15 1.75 -23.07
N LEU A 149 -49.09 1.34 -22.21
CA LEU A 149 -48.91 1.39 -20.78
C LEU A 149 -47.84 0.37 -20.27
N LYS A 150 -47.76 -0.80 -20.91
CA LYS A 150 -46.68 -1.78 -20.63
C LYS A 150 -45.30 -1.19 -20.96
N ALA A 151 -45.19 -0.52 -22.13
CA ALA A 151 -43.94 0.11 -22.49
C ALA A 151 -43.55 1.26 -21.51
N LYS A 152 -44.57 2.07 -21.11
CA LYS A 152 -44.33 3.12 -20.08
C LYS A 152 -43.92 2.54 -18.73
N GLN A 153 -44.56 1.44 -18.29
CA GLN A 153 -44.19 0.75 -17.05
C GLN A 153 -42.76 0.23 -17.11
N ALA A 154 -42.35 -0.37 -18.24
CA ALA A 154 -41.00 -0.86 -18.42
C ALA A 154 -39.99 0.31 -18.37
N ALA A 155 -40.32 1.45 -18.97
CA ALA A 155 -39.47 2.66 -18.91
C ALA A 155 -39.37 3.21 -17.48
N ALA A 156 -40.50 3.27 -16.73
CA ALA A 156 -40.50 3.73 -15.34
C ALA A 156 -39.73 2.77 -14.41
N GLN A 157 -39.77 1.47 -14.69
CA GLN A 157 -38.95 0.48 -13.95
C GLN A 157 -37.46 0.75 -14.19
N ALA A 158 -37.06 0.98 -15.44
CA ALA A 158 -35.66 1.30 -15.77
C ALA A 158 -35.19 2.63 -15.12
N ASP A 159 -36.09 3.63 -15.02
CA ASP A 159 -35.80 4.89 -14.32
C ASP A 159 -35.64 4.66 -12.80
N LEU A 160 -36.49 3.83 -12.18
CA LEU A 160 -36.32 3.44 -10.78
C LEU A 160 -34.98 2.76 -10.54
N ASP A 161 -34.60 1.82 -11.42
CA ASP A 161 -33.30 1.13 -11.32
C ASP A 161 -32.12 2.11 -11.46
N ALA A 162 -32.19 3.04 -12.41
CA ALA A 162 -31.18 4.08 -12.58
C ALA A 162 -31.07 4.99 -11.34
N THR A 163 -32.20 5.36 -10.75
CA THR A 163 -32.24 6.20 -9.53
C THR A 163 -31.68 5.45 -8.32
N GLN A 164 -31.92 4.14 -8.22
CA GLN A 164 -31.30 3.30 -7.20
C GLN A 164 -29.78 3.25 -7.33
N GLN A 165 -29.24 3.16 -8.57
CA GLN A 165 -27.78 3.23 -8.80
C GLN A 165 -27.21 4.58 -8.39
N LYS A 166 -27.91 5.69 -8.67
CA LYS A 166 -27.49 7.02 -8.19
C LYS A 166 -27.43 7.10 -6.66
N ALA A 167 -28.41 6.50 -5.97
CA ALA A 167 -28.41 6.46 -4.52
C ALA A 167 -27.28 5.57 -3.95
N ALA A 168 -26.97 4.48 -4.61
CA ALA A 168 -25.82 3.62 -4.25
C ALA A 168 -24.49 4.38 -4.41
N ALA A 169 -24.31 5.13 -5.49
CA ALA A 169 -23.15 5.99 -5.71
C ALA A 169 -23.00 7.05 -4.61
N ALA A 170 -24.08 7.79 -4.32
CA ALA A 170 -24.08 8.80 -3.26
C ALA A 170 -23.74 8.20 -1.88
N LYS A 171 -24.16 6.96 -1.62
CA LYS A 171 -23.80 6.23 -0.39
C LYS A 171 -22.33 5.87 -0.35
N LEU A 172 -21.74 5.43 -1.46
CA LEU A 172 -20.29 5.18 -1.56
C LEU A 172 -19.47 6.45 -1.32
N ASP A 173 -19.93 7.59 -1.84
CA ASP A 173 -19.29 8.89 -1.61
C ASP A 173 -19.37 9.29 -0.13
N LEU A 174 -20.50 9.03 0.52
CA LEU A 174 -20.65 9.23 1.97
C LEU A 174 -19.71 8.29 2.76
N ASP A 175 -19.66 7.02 2.40
CA ASP A 175 -18.76 6.06 3.07
C ASP A 175 -17.28 6.44 2.87
N ALA A 176 -16.92 7.06 1.73
CA ALA A 176 -15.57 7.53 1.43
C ALA A 176 -15.13 8.71 2.33
N THR A 177 -16.08 9.46 2.93
CA THR A 177 -15.75 10.51 3.91
C THR A 177 -15.23 9.95 5.24
N THR A 178 -15.38 8.65 5.49
CA THR A 178 -14.90 7.99 6.71
C THR A 178 -13.66 7.17 6.41
N LEU A 179 -12.51 7.61 6.91
CA LEU A 179 -11.24 6.88 6.80
C LEU A 179 -11.21 5.75 7.81
N ARG A 180 -11.03 4.52 7.34
CA ARG A 180 -10.95 3.32 8.17
C ARG A 180 -9.65 2.57 7.98
N ALA A 181 -9.20 1.86 9.02
CA ALA A 181 -8.06 0.97 8.95
C ALA A 181 -8.36 -0.22 8.02
N PRO A 182 -7.60 -0.43 6.93
CA PRO A 182 -7.82 -1.57 6.04
C PRO A 182 -7.37 -2.91 6.65
N VAL A 183 -6.46 -2.85 7.63
CA VAL A 183 -5.91 -3.99 8.37
C VAL A 183 -5.78 -3.64 9.84
N ALA A 184 -5.70 -4.65 10.71
CA ALA A 184 -5.30 -4.46 12.10
C ALA A 184 -3.80 -4.16 12.19
N GLY A 185 -3.40 -3.34 13.15
CA GLY A 185 -2.00 -2.95 13.32
C GLY A 185 -1.82 -1.69 14.16
N ALA A 186 -0.61 -1.13 14.17
CA ALA A 186 -0.28 0.09 14.92
C ALA A 186 -0.13 1.30 13.97
N ILE A 187 -0.59 2.47 14.40
CA ILE A 187 -0.39 3.73 13.66
C ILE A 187 1.06 4.17 13.84
N VAL A 188 1.86 4.11 12.79
CA VAL A 188 3.27 4.53 12.80
C VAL A 188 3.39 6.03 12.60
N MET A 189 2.67 6.57 11.60
CA MET A 189 2.67 8.00 11.31
C MET A 189 1.26 8.50 10.98
N ARG A 190 1.03 9.76 11.32
CA ARG A 190 -0.20 10.49 11.03
C ARG A 190 0.17 11.84 10.40
N HIS A 191 -0.26 12.03 9.15
CA HIS A 191 0.07 13.20 8.33
C HIS A 191 -1.11 14.17 8.16
N LEU A 192 -2.09 14.11 9.04
CA LEU A 192 -3.27 14.97 8.97
C LEU A 192 -3.59 15.64 10.30
N ALA A 193 -4.26 16.79 10.21
CA ALA A 193 -4.75 17.56 11.34
C ALA A 193 -6.23 17.94 11.14
N ILE A 194 -6.95 18.18 12.23
CA ILE A 194 -8.33 18.68 12.17
C ILE A 194 -8.34 20.05 11.46
N GLY A 195 -9.28 20.25 10.54
CA GLY A 195 -9.41 21.45 9.72
C GLY A 195 -8.53 21.46 8.46
N GLN A 196 -7.67 20.47 8.26
CA GLN A 196 -6.86 20.34 7.05
C GLN A 196 -7.70 19.88 5.88
N SER A 197 -7.49 20.48 4.69
CA SER A 197 -8.02 19.99 3.43
C SER A 197 -7.18 18.83 2.93
N VAL A 198 -7.84 17.76 2.48
CA VAL A 198 -7.22 16.58 1.87
C VAL A 198 -7.80 16.37 0.48
N SER A 199 -6.98 15.81 -0.42
CA SER A 199 -7.42 15.49 -1.77
C SER A 199 -7.07 14.05 -2.15
N ALA A 200 -8.04 13.37 -2.75
CA ALA A 200 -7.87 12.01 -3.27
C ALA A 200 -6.83 11.97 -4.41
N SER A 201 -6.73 13.03 -5.21
CA SER A 201 -5.80 13.12 -6.34
C SER A 201 -4.34 13.30 -5.91
N SER A 202 -4.08 13.75 -4.68
CA SER A 202 -2.71 13.96 -4.19
C SER A 202 -1.94 12.65 -3.98
N GLY A 203 -2.64 11.53 -3.76
CA GLY A 203 -2.04 10.24 -3.43
C GLY A 203 -1.23 10.23 -2.13
N GLN A 204 -1.24 11.33 -1.36
CA GLN A 204 -0.46 11.43 -0.13
C GLN A 204 -1.07 10.55 0.96
N PRO A 205 -0.26 9.75 1.65
CA PRO A 205 -0.73 8.97 2.78
C PRO A 205 -1.13 9.89 3.93
N LEU A 206 -2.30 9.68 4.50
CA LEU A 206 -2.78 10.37 5.69
C LEU A 206 -2.41 9.62 6.97
N PHE A 207 -2.34 8.30 6.88
CA PHE A 207 -1.85 7.42 7.94
C PHE A 207 -0.92 6.35 7.36
N GLU A 208 0.08 5.98 8.15
CA GLU A 208 0.91 4.82 7.91
C GLU A 208 0.67 3.81 9.02
N LEU A 209 0.26 2.60 8.63
CA LEU A 209 -0.02 1.51 9.55
C LEU A 209 1.04 0.43 9.43
N LEU A 210 1.54 -0.03 10.56
CA LEU A 210 2.31 -1.24 10.67
C LEU A 210 1.34 -2.39 10.93
N PRO A 211 1.08 -3.28 9.95
CA PRO A 211 0.16 -4.39 10.14
C PRO A 211 0.70 -5.37 11.19
N ASP A 212 -0.22 -6.00 11.92
CA ASP A 212 0.09 -7.08 12.86
C ASP A 212 0.33 -8.38 12.07
N ARG A 213 1.55 -8.48 11.50
CA ARG A 213 2.01 -9.60 10.68
C ARG A 213 3.42 -10.00 11.07
N PRO A 214 3.89 -11.20 10.67
CA PRO A 214 5.24 -11.65 10.93
C PRO A 214 6.29 -10.65 10.44
N HIS A 215 7.34 -10.49 11.22
CA HIS A 215 8.50 -9.73 10.82
C HIS A 215 9.35 -10.57 9.87
N ILE A 216 9.78 -9.95 8.78
CA ILE A 216 10.67 -10.56 7.79
C ILE A 216 11.96 -9.74 7.67
N VAL A 217 12.98 -10.36 7.13
CA VAL A 217 14.21 -9.68 6.71
C VAL A 217 14.27 -9.73 5.19
N GLN A 218 14.30 -8.56 4.57
CA GLN A 218 14.66 -8.41 3.17
C GLN A 218 16.16 -8.20 3.11
N ALA A 219 16.88 -9.14 2.50
CA ALA A 219 18.34 -9.11 2.41
C ALA A 219 18.78 -9.16 0.96
N GLN A 220 19.96 -8.60 0.71
CA GLN A 220 20.64 -8.62 -0.58
C GLN A 220 21.93 -9.40 -0.45
N LEU A 221 22.14 -10.32 -1.35
CA LEU A 221 23.28 -11.22 -1.38
C LEU A 221 23.91 -11.20 -2.77
N ASP A 222 25.22 -11.16 -2.80
CA ASP A 222 25.99 -11.27 -4.04
C ASP A 222 25.61 -12.53 -4.83
N VAL A 223 25.55 -12.41 -6.16
CA VAL A 223 25.08 -13.48 -7.07
C VAL A 223 25.88 -14.77 -6.94
N ASP A 224 27.20 -14.67 -6.71
CA ASP A 224 28.06 -15.84 -6.60
C ASP A 224 27.73 -16.66 -5.34
N ALA A 225 27.43 -15.98 -4.25
CA ALA A 225 27.03 -16.62 -3.00
C ALA A 225 25.57 -17.09 -3.02
N ALA A 226 24.71 -16.44 -3.81
CA ALA A 226 23.28 -16.78 -3.89
C ALA A 226 23.02 -18.17 -4.44
N SER A 227 23.90 -18.69 -5.30
CA SER A 227 23.80 -20.04 -5.89
C SER A 227 23.78 -21.18 -4.85
N ALA A 228 24.36 -20.96 -3.69
CA ALA A 228 24.43 -21.92 -2.59
C ALA A 228 23.23 -21.80 -1.61
N ILE A 229 22.38 -20.78 -1.78
CA ILE A 229 21.27 -20.49 -0.86
C ILE A 229 19.94 -20.93 -1.49
N HIS A 230 19.09 -21.58 -0.70
CA HIS A 230 17.78 -22.04 -1.15
C HIS A 230 16.73 -21.90 -0.05
N ALA A 231 15.47 -21.89 -0.44
CA ALA A 231 14.34 -21.82 0.49
C ALA A 231 14.42 -22.94 1.55
N GLY A 232 14.04 -22.62 2.79
CA GLY A 232 14.12 -23.53 3.93
C GLY A 232 15.47 -23.55 4.65
N MET A 233 16.52 -22.89 4.14
CA MET A 233 17.79 -22.77 4.87
C MET A 233 17.65 -21.93 6.11
N GLN A 234 18.33 -22.36 7.18
CA GLN A 234 18.46 -21.60 8.42
C GLN A 234 19.53 -20.52 8.28
N ALA A 235 19.25 -19.35 8.81
CA ALA A 235 20.18 -18.24 8.86
C ALA A 235 20.20 -17.61 10.25
N GLU A 236 21.28 -16.92 10.56
CA GLU A 236 21.42 -16.09 11.76
C GLU A 236 21.34 -14.62 11.37
N VAL A 237 20.47 -13.88 12.03
CA VAL A 237 20.32 -12.44 11.84
C VAL A 237 20.91 -11.73 13.04
N VAL A 238 21.85 -10.83 12.78
CA VAL A 238 22.48 -9.98 13.79
C VAL A 238 22.33 -8.52 13.41
N ARG A 239 22.39 -7.63 14.37
CA ARG A 239 22.42 -6.19 14.08
C ARG A 239 23.65 -5.83 13.25
N ASP A 240 23.55 -4.80 12.42
CA ASP A 240 24.64 -4.34 11.56
C ASP A 240 25.94 -4.00 12.34
N SER A 241 25.82 -3.58 13.61
CA SER A 241 26.94 -3.39 14.52
C SER A 241 27.67 -4.70 14.89
N GLY A 242 27.13 -5.87 14.54
CA GLY A 242 27.66 -7.18 14.92
C GLY A 242 27.49 -7.52 16.41
N ALA A 243 27.02 -6.59 17.23
CA ALA A 243 26.82 -6.74 18.66
C ALA A 243 25.34 -7.00 19.00
N GLY A 244 25.08 -7.80 20.01
CA GLY A 244 23.74 -8.09 20.52
C GLY A 244 23.27 -9.52 20.25
N PRO A 245 21.99 -9.79 20.49
CA PRO A 245 21.43 -11.14 20.34
C PRO A 245 21.42 -11.58 18.87
N VAL A 246 21.55 -12.89 18.69
CA VAL A 246 21.45 -13.57 17.40
C VAL A 246 20.03 -14.07 17.24
N TYR A 247 19.36 -13.63 16.19
CA TYR A 247 18.00 -14.06 15.88
C TYR A 247 18.05 -15.16 14.82
N ARG A 248 17.26 -16.20 15.00
CA ARG A 248 17.12 -17.26 14.00
C ARG A 248 16.16 -16.82 12.91
N ALA A 249 16.49 -17.13 11.68
CA ALA A 249 15.63 -16.87 10.53
C ALA A 249 15.66 -18.06 9.57
N THR A 250 14.60 -18.18 8.78
CA THR A 250 14.48 -19.20 7.75
C THR A 250 14.27 -18.51 6.40
N VAL A 251 14.99 -18.93 5.39
CA VAL A 251 14.81 -18.40 4.01
C VAL A 251 13.45 -18.84 3.49
N LEU A 252 12.58 -17.89 3.21
CA LEU A 252 11.30 -18.13 2.57
C LEU A 252 11.44 -18.18 1.05
N TRP A 253 12.20 -17.24 0.51
CA TRP A 253 12.29 -17.02 -0.93
C TRP A 253 13.64 -16.46 -1.33
N VAL A 254 14.11 -16.89 -2.50
CA VAL A 254 15.34 -16.41 -3.15
C VAL A 254 14.92 -15.82 -4.51
N GLY A 255 15.30 -14.57 -4.77
CA GLY A 255 15.01 -13.86 -6.01
C GLY A 255 15.66 -14.53 -7.22
N GLN A 256 15.02 -14.38 -8.36
CA GLN A 256 15.53 -14.86 -9.65
C GLN A 256 16.01 -13.72 -10.55
N VAL A 257 15.91 -12.49 -10.05
CA VAL A 257 16.26 -11.26 -10.78
C VAL A 257 17.43 -10.61 -10.11
N LEU A 258 18.45 -10.26 -10.88
CA LEU A 258 19.58 -9.50 -10.42
C LEU A 258 19.22 -8.03 -10.32
N GLN A 259 19.56 -7.40 -9.21
CA GLN A 259 19.35 -5.98 -8.99
C GLN A 259 20.68 -5.30 -8.59
N PRO A 260 20.83 -4.00 -8.88
CA PRO A 260 21.95 -3.25 -8.36
C PRO A 260 21.95 -3.27 -6.82
N ALA A 261 23.13 -3.38 -6.20
CA ALA A 261 23.25 -3.39 -4.74
C ALA A 261 22.62 -2.13 -4.11
N GLY A 262 21.46 -2.29 -3.48
CA GLY A 262 20.69 -1.17 -2.91
C GLY A 262 21.00 -0.86 -1.45
N LEU A 263 21.56 -1.81 -0.72
CA LEU A 263 21.83 -1.68 0.73
C LEU A 263 23.26 -1.27 1.06
N THR A 264 24.15 -1.15 0.05
CA THR A 264 25.52 -0.62 0.23
C THR A 264 25.52 0.91 0.28
N GLN A 265 26.45 1.48 1.04
CA GLN A 265 26.64 2.95 1.11
C GLN A 265 27.60 3.47 0.06
N ASP A 266 28.45 2.61 -0.50
CA ASP A 266 29.42 3.00 -1.54
C ASP A 266 28.73 3.10 -2.91
N PRO A 267 28.74 4.29 -3.55
CA PRO A 267 28.15 4.48 -4.88
C PRO A 267 28.79 3.62 -5.97
N LEU A 268 30.11 3.35 -5.86
CA LEU A 268 30.84 2.57 -6.84
C LEU A 268 30.51 1.07 -6.72
N GLU A 269 30.45 0.57 -5.49
CA GLU A 269 30.01 -0.79 -5.18
C GLU A 269 28.55 -1.02 -5.65
N ARG A 270 27.68 -0.01 -5.42
CA ARG A 270 26.28 -0.04 -5.87
C ARG A 270 26.14 -0.15 -7.38
N ALA A 271 27.03 0.47 -8.15
CA ALA A 271 26.96 0.46 -9.61
C ALA A 271 27.49 -0.83 -10.23
N LEU A 272 28.36 -1.55 -9.53
CA LEU A 272 29.11 -2.69 -10.07
C LEU A 272 28.60 -4.04 -9.52
N ALA A 273 27.96 -4.06 -8.35
CA ALA A 273 27.48 -5.30 -7.74
C ALA A 273 26.08 -5.68 -8.24
N ASN A 274 25.93 -6.95 -8.57
CA ASN A 274 24.65 -7.57 -8.89
C ASN A 274 24.23 -8.44 -7.72
N ASP A 275 23.20 -7.98 -7.00
CA ASP A 275 22.67 -8.66 -5.83
C ASP A 275 21.39 -9.42 -6.16
N VAL A 276 21.16 -10.51 -5.42
CA VAL A 276 19.92 -11.26 -5.40
C VAL A 276 19.14 -10.93 -4.15
N ASP A 277 17.88 -10.61 -4.30
CA ASP A 277 17.01 -10.36 -3.14
C ASP A 277 16.63 -11.67 -2.46
N LEU A 278 16.71 -11.66 -1.14
CA LEU A 278 16.30 -12.76 -0.27
C LEU A 278 15.21 -12.26 0.67
N THR A 279 14.21 -13.09 0.91
CA THR A 279 13.23 -12.86 1.98
C THR A 279 13.35 -13.98 3.00
N LEU A 280 13.57 -13.59 4.26
CA LEU A 280 13.68 -14.51 5.38
C LEU A 280 12.60 -14.21 6.41
N GLU A 281 11.98 -15.22 6.96
CA GLU A 281 11.09 -15.11 8.13
C GLU A 281 11.92 -15.18 9.42
N LEU A 282 11.69 -14.21 10.30
CA LEU A 282 12.27 -14.24 11.64
C LEU A 282 11.48 -15.21 12.51
N ALA A 283 12.18 -16.11 13.19
CA ALA A 283 11.55 -16.94 14.21
C ALA A 283 10.95 -16.04 15.30
N PRO A 284 9.84 -16.47 15.96
CA PRO A 284 9.24 -15.72 17.05
C PRO A 284 10.29 -15.36 18.09
N ILE A 285 10.41 -14.07 18.39
CA ILE A 285 11.39 -13.55 19.35
C ILE A 285 10.94 -13.97 20.75
N MET A 286 11.80 -14.66 21.49
CA MET A 286 11.54 -14.96 22.88
C MET A 286 11.46 -13.65 23.66
N GLN A 287 10.57 -13.56 24.66
CA GLN A 287 10.27 -12.34 25.45
C GLN A 287 11.50 -11.69 26.13
N THR A 288 12.62 -12.39 26.18
CA THR A 288 13.89 -11.94 26.79
C THR A 288 14.78 -11.15 25.82
N GLU A 289 14.49 -11.13 24.53
CA GLU A 289 15.33 -10.48 23.54
C GLU A 289 14.75 -9.12 23.12
N ALA A 290 15.60 -8.11 23.00
CA ALA A 290 15.16 -6.78 22.54
C ALA A 290 14.67 -6.89 21.08
N PRO A 291 13.41 -6.55 20.78
CA PRO A 291 12.85 -6.71 19.44
C PRO A 291 13.61 -5.90 18.40
N LEU A 292 13.77 -6.45 17.21
CA LEU A 292 14.28 -5.73 16.06
C LEU A 292 13.21 -4.73 15.59
N ARG A 293 13.63 -3.51 15.27
CA ARG A 293 12.71 -2.47 14.77
C ARG A 293 12.57 -2.57 13.26
N ILE A 294 11.37 -2.34 12.75
CA ILE A 294 11.13 -2.22 11.31
C ILE A 294 12.01 -1.10 10.75
N GLY A 295 12.67 -1.36 9.61
CA GLY A 295 13.64 -0.46 9.02
C GLY A 295 15.07 -0.61 9.53
N GLN A 296 15.30 -1.39 10.58
CA GLN A 296 16.63 -1.62 11.14
C GLN A 296 17.49 -2.43 10.15
N ARG A 297 18.74 -1.99 9.96
CA ARG A 297 19.73 -2.75 9.18
C ARG A 297 20.26 -3.91 10.00
N VAL A 298 20.45 -5.04 9.32
CA VAL A 298 20.92 -6.30 9.90
C VAL A 298 21.87 -7.00 8.94
N LEU A 299 22.70 -7.88 9.48
CA LEU A 299 23.49 -8.83 8.71
C LEU A 299 22.86 -10.21 8.84
N VAL A 300 22.68 -10.89 7.74
CA VAL A 300 22.18 -12.25 7.64
C VAL A 300 23.36 -13.16 7.37
N ARG A 301 23.64 -14.12 8.24
CA ARG A 301 24.77 -15.03 8.17
C ARG A 301 24.27 -16.44 7.93
N PHE A 302 24.78 -17.08 6.91
CA PHE A 302 24.46 -18.46 6.59
C PHE A 302 25.57 -19.38 7.11
N PRO A 303 25.31 -20.27 8.08
CA PRO A 303 26.32 -21.15 8.62
C PRO A 303 26.73 -22.18 7.56
N LYS A 304 28.04 -22.51 7.51
CA LYS A 304 28.49 -23.69 6.77
C LYS A 304 27.88 -24.92 7.42
N ARG A 305 27.18 -25.77 6.65
CA ARG A 305 26.77 -27.08 7.16
C ARG A 305 28.02 -27.80 7.65
N ARG A 306 28.06 -28.14 8.93
CA ARG A 306 29.04 -29.14 9.40
C ARG A 306 28.63 -30.47 8.77
N PRO A 307 29.58 -31.20 8.13
CA PRO A 307 29.32 -32.53 7.57
C PRO A 307 28.81 -33.51 8.67
#